data_1fdc94beb43076cdf7658fd6723cb3c4
#
_entry.id   1fdc94beb43076cdf7658fd6723cb3c4
#
_cell.length_a   1.000
_cell.length_b   1.000
_cell.length_c   1.000
_cell.angle_alpha   90.00
_cell.angle_beta   90.00
_cell.angle_gamma   90.00
#
_symmetry.space_group_name_H-M   'P 1'
#
loop_
_entity.id
_entity.type
_entity.pdbx_description
1 polymer ?
#
loop_
_entity_poly.entity_id
_entity_poly.type
_entity_poly.pdbx_seq_one_letter_code
_entity_poly.pdbx_strand_id
1 'polypeptide(L)'
;MKIHFTNLFGQSSQSVALMAQNDIMNVVRELGVNELGIYFYDQTNEPAGELNSRMDGILAGVAFGDIVFVQSPSWNGIEWDNRLVDKLKLLQTKLVMFIHDVPPLMFESNYYLMPAYIEMYNKSDLVVVPSEQ
;
A
#
# COMPACT_ATOMS: atom_id res chain seq x y z
N MET A 1 -16.84 -10.67 7.14
CA MET A 1 -15.51 -10.45 6.54
C MET A 1 -15.66 -9.57 5.32
N LYS A 2 -14.89 -8.50 5.29
CA LYS A 2 -14.88 -7.57 4.15
C LYS A 2 -13.57 -7.69 3.39
N ILE A 3 -13.60 -7.25 2.13
CA ILE A 3 -12.41 -7.15 1.29
C ILE A 3 -12.17 -5.68 1.01
N HIS A 4 -10.94 -5.23 1.23
CA HIS A 4 -10.52 -3.85 1.04
C HIS A 4 -9.37 -3.79 0.05
N PHE A 5 -9.31 -2.70 -0.72
CA PHE A 5 -8.20 -2.39 -1.62
C PHE A 5 -7.72 -0.98 -1.35
N THR A 6 -6.41 -0.80 -1.23
CA THR A 6 -5.88 0.57 -1.14
C THR A 6 -5.96 1.26 -2.49
N ASN A 7 -6.30 2.54 -2.49
CA ASN A 7 -6.37 3.36 -3.69
C ASN A 7 -5.59 4.65 -3.45
N LEU A 8 -4.72 4.99 -4.39
CA LEU A 8 -3.81 6.13 -4.26
C LEU A 8 -4.38 7.37 -4.92
N PHE A 9 -4.29 8.50 -4.20
CA PHE A 9 -4.72 9.79 -4.68
C PHE A 9 -3.58 10.81 -4.54
N GLY A 10 -3.64 11.89 -5.32
CA GLY A 10 -2.69 12.99 -5.22
C GLY A 10 -1.43 12.83 -6.06
N GLN A 11 -1.31 11.76 -6.82
CA GLN A 11 -0.21 11.52 -7.74
C GLN A 11 -0.56 12.01 -9.14
N SER A 12 0.48 12.23 -9.95
CA SER A 12 0.27 12.51 -11.36
C SER A 12 -0.30 11.28 -12.07
N SER A 13 -1.40 11.47 -12.78
CA SER A 13 -2.03 10.38 -13.54
C SER A 13 -1.20 9.92 -14.75
N GLN A 14 -0.10 10.62 -15.07
CA GLN A 14 0.77 10.27 -16.17
C GLN A 14 1.82 9.22 -15.83
N SER A 15 1.98 8.90 -14.55
CA SER A 15 2.87 7.81 -14.15
C SER A 15 2.31 6.48 -14.63
N VAL A 16 3.17 5.66 -15.25
CA VAL A 16 2.77 4.33 -15.73
C VAL A 16 2.34 3.44 -14.56
N ALA A 17 3.07 3.50 -13.44
CA ALA A 17 2.72 2.73 -12.25
C ALA A 17 1.36 3.13 -11.70
N LEU A 18 1.08 4.43 -11.67
CA LEU A 18 -0.20 4.93 -11.19
C LEU A 18 -1.34 4.56 -12.12
N MET A 19 -1.09 4.56 -13.43
CA MET A 19 -2.09 4.12 -14.40
C MET A 19 -2.46 2.65 -14.17
N ALA A 20 -1.48 1.79 -13.94
CA ALA A 20 -1.73 0.38 -13.65
C ALA A 20 -2.56 0.21 -12.36
N GLN A 21 -2.25 0.99 -11.34
CA GLN A 21 -3.02 0.96 -10.09
C GLN A 21 -4.46 1.44 -10.32
N ASN A 22 -4.65 2.47 -11.11
CA ASN A 22 -5.97 2.99 -11.43
C ASN A 22 -6.80 1.99 -12.23
N ASP A 23 -6.19 1.27 -13.17
CA ASP A 23 -6.86 0.24 -13.95
C ASP A 23 -7.37 -0.88 -13.04
N ILE A 24 -6.53 -1.32 -12.10
CA ILE A 24 -6.92 -2.31 -11.09
C ILE A 24 -8.12 -1.80 -10.28
N MET A 25 -8.09 -0.53 -9.85
CA MET A 25 -9.18 0.03 -9.05
C MET A 25 -10.49 0.12 -9.82
N ASN A 26 -10.44 0.37 -11.12
CA ASN A 26 -11.65 0.38 -11.93
C ASN A 26 -12.32 -0.99 -11.94
N VAL A 27 -11.54 -2.06 -12.04
CA VAL A 27 -12.05 -3.43 -11.97
C VAL A 27 -12.59 -3.73 -10.57
N VAL A 28 -11.84 -3.35 -9.55
CA VAL A 28 -12.20 -3.60 -8.15
C VAL A 28 -13.53 -2.93 -7.78
N ARG A 29 -13.78 -1.72 -8.27
CA ARG A 29 -15.03 -1.02 -8.01
C ARG A 29 -16.23 -1.77 -8.58
N GLU A 30 -16.06 -2.39 -9.73
CA GLU A 30 -17.13 -3.20 -10.32
C GLU A 30 -17.45 -4.42 -9.47
N LEU A 31 -16.48 -4.92 -8.70
CA LEU A 31 -16.67 -6.07 -7.81
C LEU A 31 -17.28 -5.69 -6.47
N GLY A 32 -17.42 -4.40 -6.18
CA GLY A 32 -18.07 -3.95 -4.96
C GLY A 32 -17.24 -4.08 -3.69
N VAL A 33 -15.90 -4.15 -3.80
CA VAL A 33 -15.03 -4.19 -2.63
C VAL A 33 -14.83 -2.79 -2.07
N ASN A 34 -14.42 -2.71 -0.81
CA ASN A 34 -14.21 -1.45 -0.12
C ASN A 34 -12.87 -0.82 -0.50
N GLU A 35 -12.85 0.51 -0.68
CA GLU A 35 -11.62 1.23 -1.00
C GLU A 35 -11.06 1.90 0.25
N LEU A 36 -9.74 1.80 0.42
CA LEU A 36 -9.01 2.52 1.45
C LEU A 36 -8.20 3.62 0.76
N GLY A 37 -8.61 4.87 0.93
CA GLY A 37 -7.95 6.00 0.29
C GLY A 37 -6.62 6.33 0.94
N ILE A 38 -5.56 6.40 0.13
CA ILE A 38 -4.23 6.81 0.57
C ILE A 38 -3.80 7.99 -0.26
N TYR A 39 -3.53 9.12 0.39
CA TYR A 39 -3.11 10.32 -0.31
C TYR A 39 -1.59 10.46 -0.27
N PHE A 40 -1.03 10.85 -1.41
CA PHE A 40 0.36 11.27 -1.47
C PHE A 40 0.45 12.68 -0.87
N TYR A 41 1.39 12.87 0.07
CA TYR A 41 1.56 14.14 0.75
C TYR A 41 3.00 14.25 1.26
N ASP A 42 3.38 15.46 1.68
CA ASP A 42 4.71 15.67 2.26
C ASP A 42 4.68 15.29 3.74
N GLN A 43 5.27 14.14 4.06
CA GLN A 43 5.32 13.62 5.41
C GLN A 43 6.65 13.92 6.14
N THR A 44 7.51 14.75 5.54
CA THR A 44 8.88 14.97 6.02
C THR A 44 8.94 15.36 7.49
N ASN A 45 8.04 16.21 7.93
CA ASN A 45 8.03 16.73 9.30
C ASN A 45 6.82 16.23 10.11
N GLU A 46 6.20 15.16 9.68
CA GLU A 46 5.00 14.66 10.36
C GLU A 46 5.38 13.95 11.66
N PRO A 47 4.87 14.40 12.82
CA PRO A 47 5.10 13.68 14.07
C PRO A 47 4.48 12.28 14.05
N ALA A 48 5.08 11.35 14.80
CA ALA A 48 4.63 9.98 14.86
C ALA A 48 3.16 9.87 15.32
N GLY A 49 2.73 10.73 16.24
CA GLY A 49 1.34 10.72 16.70
C GLY A 49 0.35 11.11 15.62
N GLU A 50 0.69 12.08 14.78
CA GLU A 50 -0.17 12.47 13.65
C GLU A 50 -0.22 11.38 12.60
N LEU A 51 0.92 10.74 12.32
CA LEU A 51 0.97 9.62 11.39
C LEU A 51 0.10 8.46 11.86
N ASN A 52 0.17 8.12 13.15
CA ASN A 52 -0.68 7.08 13.71
C ASN A 52 -2.16 7.42 13.57
N SER A 53 -2.54 8.65 13.85
CA SER A 53 -3.94 9.09 13.73
C SER A 53 -4.41 9.03 12.28
N ARG A 54 -3.54 9.41 11.34
CA ARG A 54 -3.84 9.34 9.91
C ARG A 54 -4.09 7.89 9.49
N MET A 55 -3.23 6.99 9.91
CA MET A 55 -3.36 5.57 9.57
C MET A 55 -4.60 4.95 10.21
N ASP A 56 -4.90 5.31 11.45
CA ASP A 56 -6.12 4.84 12.10
C ASP A 56 -7.36 5.30 11.33
N GLY A 57 -7.33 6.51 10.79
CA GLY A 57 -8.41 7.02 9.93
C GLY A 57 -8.53 6.23 8.63
N ILE A 58 -7.42 5.96 7.97
CA ILE A 58 -7.42 5.16 6.74
C ILE A 58 -8.03 3.78 6.99
N LEU A 59 -7.69 3.17 8.11
CA LEU A 59 -8.08 1.80 8.44
C LEU A 59 -9.35 1.72 9.29
N ALA A 60 -10.07 2.83 9.48
CA ALA A 60 -11.21 2.87 10.38
C ALA A 60 -12.30 1.86 10.02
N GLY A 61 -12.45 1.53 8.74
CA GLY A 61 -13.45 0.56 8.29
C GLY A 61 -12.96 -0.89 8.24
N VAL A 62 -11.70 -1.13 8.63
CA VAL A 62 -11.10 -2.47 8.58
C VAL A 62 -11.28 -3.15 9.94
N ALA A 63 -11.77 -4.38 9.92
CA ALA A 63 -12.03 -5.15 11.12
C ALA A 63 -11.14 -6.40 11.17
N PHE A 64 -11.04 -6.96 12.36
CA PHE A 64 -10.34 -8.23 12.59
C PHE A 64 -10.77 -9.28 11.56
N GLY A 65 -9.79 -9.92 10.95
CA GLY A 65 -10.03 -11.00 10.00
C GLY A 65 -10.43 -10.58 8.60
N ASP A 66 -10.56 -9.29 8.33
CA ASP A 66 -10.84 -8.81 6.97
C ASP A 66 -9.63 -9.11 6.06
N ILE A 67 -9.88 -9.09 4.75
CA ILE A 67 -8.85 -9.25 3.73
C ILE A 67 -8.51 -7.86 3.19
N VAL A 68 -7.22 -7.53 3.16
CA VAL A 68 -6.77 -6.23 2.67
C VAL A 68 -5.72 -6.43 1.57
N PHE A 69 -6.01 -5.88 0.40
CA PHE A 69 -5.06 -5.82 -0.71
C PHE A 69 -4.37 -4.47 -0.67
N VAL A 70 -3.07 -4.48 -0.46
CA VAL A 70 -2.25 -3.27 -0.43
C VAL A 70 -1.49 -3.16 -1.73
N GLN A 71 -1.78 -2.12 -2.50
CA GLN A 71 -1.05 -1.82 -3.72
C GLN A 71 0.26 -1.12 -3.36
N SER A 72 1.38 -1.68 -3.76
CA SER A 72 2.70 -1.19 -3.42
C SER A 72 3.45 -0.72 -4.65
N PRO A 73 4.17 0.39 -4.60
CA PRO A 73 4.35 1.29 -3.44
C PRO A 73 3.22 2.30 -3.32
N SER A 74 3.06 2.89 -2.14
CA SER A 74 2.14 4.02 -1.95
C SER A 74 2.75 5.34 -2.42
N TRP A 75 4.06 5.35 -2.66
CA TRP A 75 4.87 6.53 -2.99
C TRP A 75 5.08 7.49 -1.81
N ASN A 76 4.62 7.13 -0.62
CA ASN A 76 4.89 7.87 0.62
C ASN A 76 6.18 7.39 1.33
N GLY A 77 6.86 6.41 0.76
CA GLY A 77 8.11 5.88 1.29
C GLY A 77 7.94 4.59 2.06
N ILE A 78 9.06 3.85 2.18
CA ILE A 78 9.04 2.52 2.81
C ILE A 78 8.66 2.57 4.29
N GLU A 79 9.09 3.59 5.00
CA GLU A 79 8.76 3.70 6.43
C GLU A 79 7.25 3.90 6.61
N TRP A 80 6.64 4.70 5.75
CA TRP A 80 5.21 4.93 5.77
C TRP A 80 4.46 3.63 5.46
N ASP A 81 4.86 2.97 4.38
CA ASP A 81 4.22 1.72 3.95
C ASP A 81 4.35 0.63 5.01
N ASN A 82 5.53 0.52 5.62
CA ASN A 82 5.78 -0.49 6.63
C ASN A 82 4.92 -0.26 7.88
N ARG A 83 4.70 1.00 8.27
CA ARG A 83 3.81 1.31 9.40
C ARG A 83 2.38 0.91 9.10
N LEU A 84 1.92 1.13 7.88
CA LEU A 84 0.58 0.71 7.47
C LEU A 84 0.44 -0.82 7.56
N VAL A 85 1.44 -1.53 7.04
CA VAL A 85 1.48 -2.99 7.10
C VAL A 85 1.48 -3.48 8.55
N ASP A 86 2.27 -2.86 9.41
CA ASP A 86 2.32 -3.24 10.82
C ASP A 86 0.95 -3.06 11.50
N LYS A 87 0.25 -1.98 11.21
CA LYS A 87 -1.10 -1.78 11.77
C LYS A 87 -2.09 -2.82 11.26
N LEU A 88 -2.00 -3.18 9.98
CA LEU A 88 -2.84 -4.24 9.43
C LEU A 88 -2.55 -5.59 10.09
N LYS A 89 -1.29 -5.87 10.39
CA LYS A 89 -0.92 -7.11 11.11
C LYS A 89 -1.47 -7.10 12.53
N LEU A 90 -1.46 -5.94 13.20
CA LEU A 90 -2.06 -5.82 14.53
C LEU A 90 -3.56 -6.08 14.51
N LEU A 91 -4.24 -5.72 13.43
CA LEU A 91 -5.67 -6.01 13.25
C LEU A 91 -5.93 -7.46 12.86
N GLN A 92 -4.88 -8.24 12.68
CA GLN A 92 -4.95 -9.66 12.29
C GLN A 92 -5.76 -9.85 11.00
N THR A 93 -5.55 -8.95 10.05
CA THR A 93 -6.13 -9.07 8.71
C THR A 93 -5.34 -10.08 7.89
N LYS A 94 -5.95 -10.58 6.83
CA LYS A 94 -5.24 -11.30 5.80
C LYS A 94 -4.72 -10.29 4.80
N LEU A 95 -3.41 -10.17 4.70
CA LEU A 95 -2.74 -9.13 3.94
C LEU A 95 -2.24 -9.69 2.62
N VAL A 96 -2.73 -9.12 1.52
CA VAL A 96 -2.25 -9.44 0.17
C VAL A 96 -1.50 -8.21 -0.35
N MET A 97 -0.21 -8.40 -0.64
CA MET A 97 0.63 -7.33 -1.19
C MET A 97 0.60 -7.41 -2.71
N PHE A 98 0.07 -6.37 -3.35
CA PHE A 98 0.04 -6.28 -4.81
C PHE A 98 1.16 -5.33 -5.25
N ILE A 99 2.25 -5.90 -5.78
CA ILE A 99 3.46 -5.14 -6.09
C ILE A 99 3.41 -4.69 -7.55
N HIS A 100 3.32 -3.38 -7.76
CA HIS A 100 3.40 -2.78 -9.10
C HIS A 100 4.83 -2.45 -9.49
N ASP A 101 5.60 -1.92 -8.52
CA ASP A 101 6.99 -1.56 -8.71
C ASP A 101 7.77 -1.85 -7.45
N VAL A 102 9.07 -2.08 -7.62
CA VAL A 102 10.01 -2.26 -6.50
C VAL A 102 10.95 -1.06 -6.54
N PRO A 103 10.69 0.01 -5.74
CA PRO A 103 11.47 1.24 -5.82
C PRO A 103 12.98 1.07 -5.72
N PRO A 104 13.53 0.15 -4.88
CA PRO A 104 14.97 -0.08 -4.86
C PRO A 104 15.57 -0.53 -6.19
N LEU A 105 14.77 -1.13 -7.07
CA LEU A 105 15.22 -1.58 -8.38
C LEU A 105 15.09 -0.51 -9.47
N MET A 106 14.36 0.58 -9.19
CA MET A 106 14.14 1.64 -10.17
C MET A 106 15.35 2.56 -10.31
N PHE A 107 16.06 2.82 -9.21
CA PHE A 107 17.22 3.71 -9.18
C PHE A 107 18.30 3.10 -8.30
N GLU A 108 19.54 3.18 -8.78
CA GLU A 108 20.69 2.68 -8.03
C GLU A 108 20.81 3.35 -6.65
N SER A 109 20.50 4.62 -6.57
CA SER A 109 20.55 5.39 -5.33
C SER A 109 19.59 4.87 -4.26
N ASN A 110 18.56 4.08 -4.65
CA ASN A 110 17.59 3.51 -3.72
C ASN A 110 17.88 2.05 -3.37
N TYR A 111 18.93 1.46 -3.94
CA TYR A 111 19.20 0.04 -3.76
C TYR A 111 19.41 -0.34 -2.29
N TYR A 112 19.92 0.58 -1.48
CA TYR A 112 20.15 0.35 -0.05
C TYR A 112 18.83 0.10 0.72
N LEU A 113 17.70 0.44 0.14
CA LEU A 113 16.38 0.22 0.76
C LEU A 113 15.84 -1.18 0.54
N MET A 114 16.50 -1.99 -0.29
CA MET A 114 16.01 -3.34 -0.63
C MET A 114 15.70 -4.21 0.59
N PRO A 115 16.57 -4.28 1.62
CA PRO A 115 16.25 -5.11 2.77
C PRO A 115 14.93 -4.71 3.46
N ALA A 116 14.65 -3.40 3.54
CA ALA A 116 13.44 -2.90 4.17
C ALA A 116 12.19 -3.31 3.38
N TYR A 117 12.26 -3.24 2.04
CA TYR A 117 11.16 -3.67 1.20
C TYR A 117 10.92 -5.17 1.28
N ILE A 118 11.99 -5.97 1.27
CA ILE A 118 11.87 -7.42 1.41
C ILE A 118 11.23 -7.77 2.76
N GLU A 119 11.66 -7.13 3.83
CA GLU A 119 11.08 -7.34 5.15
C GLU A 119 9.59 -7.04 5.16
N MET A 120 9.20 -5.92 4.54
CA MET A 120 7.79 -5.54 4.43
C MET A 120 6.98 -6.58 3.64
N TYR A 121 7.50 -7.02 2.48
CA TYR A 121 6.81 -8.02 1.67
C TYR A 121 6.64 -9.33 2.42
N ASN A 122 7.61 -9.71 3.24
CA ASN A 122 7.55 -10.95 4.01
C ASN A 122 6.51 -10.92 5.13
N LYS A 123 6.00 -9.76 5.48
CA LYS A 123 4.91 -9.64 6.46
C LYS A 123 3.54 -9.96 5.86
N SER A 124 3.43 -9.98 4.54
CA SER A 124 2.17 -10.28 3.88
C SER A 124 1.92 -11.79 3.86
N ASP A 125 0.64 -12.15 3.80
CA ASP A 125 0.22 -13.55 3.68
C ASP A 125 0.36 -14.04 2.24
N LEU A 126 0.25 -13.14 1.29
CA LEU A 126 0.36 -13.46 -0.14
C LEU A 126 0.94 -12.25 -0.87
N VAL A 127 1.82 -12.50 -1.82
CA VAL A 127 2.40 -11.47 -2.68
C VAL A 127 1.95 -11.74 -4.11
N VAL A 128 1.40 -10.71 -4.75
CA VAL A 128 0.98 -10.77 -6.15
C VAL A 128 1.85 -9.79 -6.93
N VAL A 129 2.47 -10.27 -8.01
CA VAL A 129 3.27 -9.44 -8.91
C VAL A 129 2.70 -9.56 -10.31
N PRO A 130 2.74 -8.46 -11.11
CA PRO A 130 2.34 -8.55 -12.50
C PRO A 130 3.25 -9.51 -13.25
N SER A 131 2.67 -10.25 -14.20
CA SER A 131 3.49 -11.13 -15.03
C SER A 131 4.35 -10.30 -15.98
N GLU A 132 5.59 -10.74 -16.17
CA GLU A 132 6.49 -10.15 -17.13
C GLU A 132 6.00 -10.40 -18.57
N GLN A 133 6.19 -9.40 -19.39
CA GLN A 133 5.84 -9.51 -20.81
C GLN A 133 7.04 -9.29 -21.71
#